data_ee9c6dbf792fa3f63669b8c08a90dd39
#
_entry.id   ee9c6dbf792fa3f63669b8c08a90dd39
#
_cell.length_a   1.000
_cell.length_b   1.000
_cell.length_c   1.000
_cell.angle_alpha   90.00
_cell.angle_beta   90.00
_cell.angle_gamma   90.00
#
_symmetry.space_group_name_H-M   'P 1'
#
loop_
_entity.id
_entity.type
_entity.pdbx_description
1 polymer ?
#
loop_
_entity_poly.entity_id
_entity_poly.type
_entity_poly.pdbx_seq_one_letter_code
_entity_poly.pdbx_strand_id
1 'polypeptide(L)'
;MNVFLLGLQVTNTAQEDEGIINVLAKSLPSTKQKQPTKVQLLQHKEHYVGKALQKLEVDQSVLAVGLVKPTLDGVLKMNCMMVVNKDSFDDVLAINLFMATGGLGPKAEETELTDTTVCNRSIAWQQDNETHWFKLSAWGELSKELSELPNGTPTVAVGRVTCSEKDDKSYLNYTADKVLYLPRTKVTPKKAADTEKGTVAASAVASLDFNL
;
A
#
# COMPACT_ATOMS: atom_id res chain seq x y z
N MET A 1 7.17 -2.40 2.12
CA MET A 1 6.34 -3.31 1.28
C MET A 1 4.89 -2.88 1.39
N ASN A 2 4.18 -2.79 0.27
CA ASN A 2 2.78 -2.38 0.26
C ASN A 2 1.97 -3.47 -0.41
N VAL A 3 1.14 -4.15 0.37
CA VAL A 3 0.28 -5.24 -0.10
C VAL A 3 -1.16 -4.76 -0.08
N PHE A 4 -1.87 -5.04 -1.16
CA PHE A 4 -3.29 -4.76 -1.30
C PHE A 4 -4.06 -6.05 -1.51
N LEU A 5 -5.22 -6.12 -0.89
CA LEU A 5 -6.21 -7.18 -1.06
C LEU A 5 -7.53 -6.52 -1.45
N LEU A 6 -7.95 -6.70 -2.69
CA LEU A 6 -9.07 -6.00 -3.27
C LEU A 6 -10.07 -6.96 -3.92
N GLY A 7 -11.35 -6.77 -3.61
CA GLY A 7 -12.47 -7.32 -4.37
C GLY A 7 -12.74 -6.42 -5.58
N LEU A 8 -12.69 -6.99 -6.78
CA LEU A 8 -12.72 -6.25 -8.04
C LEU A 8 -13.70 -6.86 -9.03
N GLN A 9 -14.25 -6.01 -9.91
CA GLN A 9 -14.96 -6.42 -11.11
C GLN A 9 -14.10 -6.07 -12.34
N VAL A 10 -13.86 -7.03 -13.20
CA VAL A 10 -13.13 -6.86 -14.47
C VAL A 10 -13.91 -5.97 -15.41
N THR A 11 -13.26 -5.01 -16.05
CA THR A 11 -13.91 -4.03 -16.94
C THR A 11 -13.51 -4.16 -18.40
N ASN A 12 -12.40 -4.86 -18.69
CA ASN A 12 -12.00 -5.17 -20.07
C ASN A 12 -11.31 -6.53 -20.14
N THR A 13 -11.21 -7.07 -21.36
CA THR A 13 -10.41 -8.27 -21.63
C THR A 13 -8.92 -7.99 -21.40
N ALA A 14 -8.18 -9.05 -21.08
CA ALA A 14 -6.73 -8.98 -20.92
C ALA A 14 -6.05 -8.48 -22.20
N GLN A 15 -5.11 -7.57 -22.02
CA GLN A 15 -4.22 -7.07 -23.09
C GLN A 15 -2.79 -7.49 -22.77
N GLU A 16 -2.03 -7.84 -23.78
CA GLU A 16 -0.60 -8.11 -23.66
C GLU A 16 0.20 -6.97 -24.28
N ASP A 17 1.15 -6.45 -23.50
CA ASP A 17 2.12 -5.46 -23.95
C ASP A 17 3.49 -5.83 -23.41
N GLU A 18 4.48 -5.99 -24.30
CA GLU A 18 5.87 -6.39 -23.99
C GLU A 18 5.98 -7.59 -23.01
N GLY A 19 5.08 -8.57 -23.14
CA GLY A 19 5.05 -9.75 -22.28
C GLY A 19 4.38 -9.55 -20.92
N ILE A 20 3.83 -8.37 -20.68
CA ILE A 20 3.04 -8.07 -19.47
C ILE A 20 1.55 -8.18 -19.82
N ILE A 21 0.83 -8.97 -19.05
CA ILE A 21 -0.63 -9.04 -19.10
C ILE A 21 -1.19 -7.89 -18.26
N ASN A 22 -2.11 -7.16 -18.86
CA ASN A 22 -2.78 -6.02 -18.30
C ASN A 22 -4.29 -6.23 -18.33
N VAL A 23 -4.94 -6.18 -17.17
CA VAL A 23 -6.39 -6.25 -17.01
C VAL A 23 -6.87 -5.04 -16.25
N LEU A 24 -7.84 -4.31 -16.81
CA LEU A 24 -8.49 -3.23 -16.09
C LEU A 24 -9.68 -3.78 -15.29
N ALA A 25 -9.79 -3.30 -14.06
CA ALA A 25 -10.85 -3.64 -13.14
C ALA A 25 -11.26 -2.41 -12.32
N LYS A 26 -12.36 -2.51 -11.62
CA LYS A 26 -12.82 -1.51 -10.66
C LYS A 26 -13.14 -2.18 -9.33
N SER A 27 -12.97 -1.46 -8.22
CA SER A 27 -13.35 -1.96 -6.91
C SER A 27 -14.87 -2.25 -6.88
N LEU A 28 -15.24 -3.32 -6.19
CA LEU A 28 -16.64 -3.61 -5.94
C LEU A 28 -17.28 -2.49 -5.08
N PRO A 29 -18.56 -2.19 -5.27
CA PRO A 29 -19.24 -1.14 -4.54
C PRO A 29 -19.24 -1.44 -3.04
N SER A 30 -19.04 -0.40 -2.25
CA SER A 30 -19.09 -0.45 -0.79
C SER A 30 -19.95 0.71 -0.30
N THR A 31 -20.63 0.54 0.82
CA THR A 31 -21.49 1.57 1.42
C THR A 31 -20.75 2.86 1.76
N LYS A 32 -19.42 2.81 1.89
CA LYS A 32 -18.55 3.94 2.24
C LYS A 32 -17.84 4.57 1.04
N GLN A 33 -17.98 4.00 -0.15
CA GLN A 33 -17.26 4.45 -1.33
C GLN A 33 -18.25 5.00 -2.37
N LYS A 34 -18.16 6.31 -2.66
CA LYS A 34 -19.03 6.97 -3.65
C LYS A 34 -18.66 6.62 -5.09
N GLN A 35 -17.38 6.38 -5.36
CA GLN A 35 -16.88 6.05 -6.69
C GLN A 35 -15.97 4.83 -6.64
N PRO A 36 -16.06 3.92 -7.63
CA PRO A 36 -15.19 2.76 -7.70
C PRO A 36 -13.74 3.18 -7.97
N THR A 37 -12.81 2.57 -7.26
CA THR A 37 -11.38 2.73 -7.55
C THR A 37 -11.04 1.96 -8.81
N LYS A 38 -10.45 2.63 -9.80
CA LYS A 38 -9.92 1.98 -11.02
C LYS A 38 -8.62 1.27 -10.67
N VAL A 39 -8.51 0.01 -11.07
CA VAL A 39 -7.35 -0.84 -10.79
C VAL A 39 -6.84 -1.45 -12.09
N GLN A 40 -5.54 -1.41 -12.27
CA GLN A 40 -4.84 -2.07 -13.35
C GLN A 40 -4.05 -3.24 -12.78
N LEU A 41 -4.46 -4.47 -13.09
CA LEU A 41 -3.78 -5.70 -12.69
C LEU A 41 -2.70 -6.02 -13.71
N LEU A 42 -1.47 -6.18 -13.25
CA LEU A 42 -0.29 -6.39 -14.07
C LEU A 42 0.43 -7.67 -13.64
N GLN A 43 0.85 -8.50 -14.58
CA GLN A 43 1.76 -9.61 -14.32
C GLN A 43 2.41 -10.11 -15.63
N HIS A 44 3.62 -10.65 -15.52
CA HIS A 44 4.30 -11.26 -16.66
C HIS A 44 3.52 -12.47 -17.18
N LYS A 45 3.37 -12.61 -18.51
CA LYS A 45 2.55 -13.64 -19.15
C LYS A 45 2.95 -15.07 -18.80
N GLU A 46 4.24 -15.32 -18.60
CA GLU A 46 4.75 -16.65 -18.26
C GLU A 46 4.51 -17.02 -16.78
N HIS A 47 4.24 -16.03 -15.93
CA HIS A 47 3.90 -16.28 -14.53
C HIS A 47 2.50 -16.91 -14.42
N TYR A 48 2.31 -17.83 -13.47
CA TYR A 48 1.01 -18.52 -13.32
C TYR A 48 -0.17 -17.55 -13.11
N VAL A 49 0.04 -16.43 -12.41
CA VAL A 49 -0.97 -15.38 -12.25
C VAL A 49 -1.22 -14.65 -13.57
N GLY A 50 -0.20 -14.42 -14.40
CA GLY A 50 -0.36 -13.83 -15.74
C GLY A 50 -1.26 -14.71 -16.61
N LYS A 51 -1.05 -16.02 -16.59
CA LYS A 51 -1.89 -17.01 -17.29
C LYS A 51 -3.33 -17.04 -16.72
N ALA A 52 -3.50 -16.76 -15.43
CA ALA A 52 -4.84 -16.64 -14.83
C ALA A 52 -5.51 -15.32 -15.25
N LEU A 53 -4.78 -14.20 -15.27
CA LEU A 53 -5.30 -12.90 -15.73
C LEU A 53 -5.76 -12.94 -17.19
N GLN A 54 -5.09 -13.67 -18.07
CA GLN A 54 -5.48 -13.85 -19.48
C GLN A 54 -6.86 -14.51 -19.67
N LYS A 55 -7.31 -15.27 -18.67
CA LYS A 55 -8.59 -16.02 -18.72
C LYS A 55 -9.75 -15.25 -18.09
N LEU A 56 -9.49 -14.05 -17.56
CA LEU A 56 -10.55 -13.25 -16.94
C LEU A 56 -11.48 -12.67 -18.02
N GLU A 57 -12.75 -12.72 -17.74
CA GLU A 57 -13.81 -12.20 -18.60
C GLU A 57 -14.32 -10.87 -18.05
N VAL A 58 -14.89 -10.05 -18.94
CA VAL A 58 -15.54 -8.79 -18.54
C VAL A 58 -16.72 -9.10 -17.61
N ASP A 59 -16.92 -8.22 -16.63
CA ASP A 59 -17.91 -8.33 -15.54
C ASP A 59 -17.63 -9.44 -14.52
N GLN A 60 -16.61 -10.24 -14.71
CA GLN A 60 -16.19 -11.23 -13.73
C GLN A 60 -15.72 -10.56 -12.44
N SER A 61 -16.16 -11.08 -11.29
CA SER A 61 -15.68 -10.65 -9.97
C SER A 61 -14.49 -11.49 -9.53
N VAL A 62 -13.46 -10.82 -9.06
CA VAL A 62 -12.22 -11.45 -8.61
C VAL A 62 -11.74 -10.88 -7.27
N LEU A 63 -11.03 -11.68 -6.52
CA LEU A 63 -10.22 -11.24 -5.40
C LEU A 63 -8.76 -11.18 -5.86
N ALA A 64 -8.15 -9.99 -5.79
CA ALA A 64 -6.77 -9.80 -6.19
C ALA A 64 -5.90 -9.40 -5.00
N VAL A 65 -4.70 -9.99 -4.93
CA VAL A 65 -3.64 -9.62 -3.98
C VAL A 65 -2.42 -9.20 -4.77
N GLY A 66 -1.80 -8.09 -4.39
CA GLY A 66 -0.61 -7.64 -5.09
C GLY A 66 0.11 -6.49 -4.43
N LEU A 67 1.25 -6.15 -5.00
CA LEU A 67 2.05 -5.00 -4.63
C LEU A 67 1.62 -3.80 -5.49
N VAL A 68 1.45 -2.65 -4.85
CA VAL A 68 1.00 -1.45 -5.55
C VAL A 68 2.14 -0.46 -5.67
N LYS A 69 2.26 0.13 -6.87
CA LYS A 69 3.09 1.32 -7.10
C LYS A 69 2.18 2.55 -7.06
N PRO A 70 2.54 3.61 -6.34
CA PRO A 70 1.81 4.87 -6.39
C PRO A 70 1.78 5.42 -7.81
N THR A 71 0.62 5.93 -8.22
CA THR A 71 0.45 6.57 -9.52
C THR A 71 -0.18 7.95 -9.34
N LEU A 72 0.05 8.83 -10.28
CA LEU A 72 -0.51 10.19 -10.30
C LEU A 72 -1.78 10.29 -11.17
N ASP A 73 -2.14 9.21 -11.87
CA ASP A 73 -3.24 9.17 -12.84
C ASP A 73 -4.58 8.70 -12.23
N GLY A 74 -4.62 8.50 -10.91
CA GLY A 74 -5.82 8.03 -10.21
C GLY A 74 -6.17 6.55 -10.46
N VAL A 75 -5.30 5.82 -11.14
CA VAL A 75 -5.42 4.37 -11.37
C VAL A 75 -4.46 3.63 -10.45
N LEU A 76 -4.95 2.66 -9.70
CA LEU A 76 -4.13 1.83 -8.84
C LEU A 76 -3.43 0.75 -9.67
N LYS A 77 -2.13 0.87 -9.89
CA LYS A 77 -1.35 -0.15 -10.61
C LYS A 77 -0.86 -1.22 -9.65
N MET A 78 -1.36 -2.43 -9.82
CA MET A 78 -1.08 -3.56 -8.94
C MET A 78 -0.28 -4.64 -9.69
N ASN A 79 0.95 -4.91 -9.25
CA ASN A 79 1.65 -6.13 -9.63
C ASN A 79 0.98 -7.30 -8.90
N CYS A 80 0.18 -8.06 -9.63
CA CYS A 80 -0.71 -9.06 -9.08
C CYS A 80 0.07 -10.32 -8.68
N MET A 81 0.02 -10.68 -7.41
CA MET A 81 0.66 -11.87 -6.86
C MET A 81 -0.28 -13.07 -6.81
N MET A 82 -1.57 -12.81 -6.66
CA MET A 82 -2.63 -13.81 -6.64
C MET A 82 -3.92 -13.21 -7.18
N VAL A 83 -4.65 -13.99 -7.95
CA VAL A 83 -6.01 -13.70 -8.37
C VAL A 83 -6.87 -14.93 -8.18
N VAL A 84 -8.04 -14.76 -7.60
CA VAL A 84 -9.02 -15.83 -7.37
C VAL A 84 -10.34 -15.42 -7.98
N ASN A 85 -10.89 -16.29 -8.82
CA ASN A 85 -12.21 -16.08 -9.41
C ASN A 85 -13.30 -16.23 -8.36
N LYS A 86 -14.33 -15.41 -8.45
CA LYS A 86 -15.40 -15.35 -7.47
C LYS A 86 -16.44 -16.45 -7.55
N ASP A 87 -16.48 -17.26 -8.59
CA ASP A 87 -17.47 -18.34 -8.71
C ASP A 87 -17.51 -19.29 -7.49
N SER A 88 -16.54 -19.13 -6.58
CA SER A 88 -16.44 -19.85 -5.29
C SER A 88 -16.87 -19.03 -4.08
N PHE A 89 -17.24 -17.73 -4.22
CA PHE A 89 -17.41 -16.81 -3.07
C PHE A 89 -18.62 -15.89 -3.28
N ASP A 90 -19.82 -16.39 -3.05
CA ASP A 90 -21.07 -15.64 -3.31
C ASP A 90 -21.21 -14.32 -2.53
N ASP A 91 -20.41 -14.10 -1.48
CA ASP A 91 -20.53 -12.96 -0.57
C ASP A 91 -19.24 -12.19 -0.28
N VAL A 92 -18.14 -12.49 -0.95
CA VAL A 92 -16.87 -11.81 -0.72
C VAL A 92 -16.72 -10.60 -1.66
N LEU A 93 -17.37 -9.76 -1.77
CA LEU A 93 -17.83 -8.60 -1.30
C LEU A 93 -16.78 -7.52 -1.48
N ALA A 94 -17.06 -6.40 -1.14
CA ALA A 94 -16.29 -5.19 -1.17
C ALA A 94 -15.02 -5.24 -0.27
N ILE A 95 -14.21 -6.28 -0.37
CA ILE A 95 -12.90 -6.29 0.33
C ILE A 95 -12.03 -5.20 -0.27
N ASN A 96 -11.62 -4.30 0.59
CA ASN A 96 -10.75 -3.19 0.26
C ASN A 96 -9.79 -2.98 1.43
N LEU A 97 -8.66 -3.63 1.35
CA LEU A 97 -7.65 -3.62 2.40
C LEU A 97 -6.27 -3.35 1.82
N PHE A 98 -5.54 -2.43 2.42
CA PHE A 98 -4.11 -2.31 2.19
C PHE A 98 -3.33 -2.45 3.49
N MET A 99 -2.08 -2.88 3.35
CA MET A 99 -1.06 -2.82 4.39
C MET A 99 0.18 -2.15 3.82
N ALA A 100 0.56 -1.02 4.39
CA ALA A 100 1.75 -0.26 4.00
C ALA A 100 2.76 -0.23 5.14
N THR A 101 4.03 -0.49 4.83
CA THR A 101 5.13 -0.46 5.80
C THR A 101 6.21 0.51 5.37
N GLY A 102 6.74 1.29 6.31
CA GLY A 102 7.82 2.22 6.00
C GLY A 102 8.15 3.16 7.15
N GLY A 103 8.98 4.15 6.90
CA GLY A 103 9.25 5.24 7.83
C GLY A 103 8.28 6.39 7.61
N LEU A 104 7.76 6.96 8.70
CA LEU A 104 6.93 8.16 8.60
C LEU A 104 7.72 9.33 8.03
N GLY A 105 7.11 10.02 7.09
CA GLY A 105 7.62 11.25 6.50
C GLY A 105 7.57 12.46 7.45
N PRO A 106 7.86 13.67 6.91
CA PRO A 106 7.81 14.91 7.67
C PRO A 106 6.51 15.11 8.43
N LYS A 107 6.54 15.97 9.43
CA LYS A 107 5.40 16.23 10.33
C LYS A 107 4.17 16.58 9.50
N ALA A 108 3.08 15.99 9.89
CA ALA A 108 1.80 16.13 9.23
C ALA A 108 1.16 17.51 9.46
N GLU A 109 0.36 17.91 8.52
CA GLU A 109 -0.65 18.93 8.74
C GLU A 109 -1.88 18.26 9.34
N GLU A 110 -2.24 18.65 10.53
CA GLU A 110 -3.50 18.29 11.14
C GLU A 110 -4.53 19.36 10.77
N THR A 111 -5.67 18.95 10.28
CA THR A 111 -6.76 19.83 9.90
C THR A 111 -7.97 19.53 10.80
N GLU A 112 -8.43 20.52 11.52
CA GLU A 112 -9.70 20.44 12.25
C GLU A 112 -10.86 20.63 11.28
N LEU A 113 -11.82 19.72 11.34
CA LEU A 113 -13.09 19.76 10.64
C LEU A 113 -14.19 19.89 11.70
N THR A 114 -15.42 20.21 11.29
CA THR A 114 -16.55 20.51 12.19
C THR A 114 -16.77 19.44 13.28
N ASP A 115 -16.60 18.16 12.93
CA ASP A 115 -16.90 17.05 13.85
C ASP A 115 -15.72 16.10 14.08
N THR A 116 -14.55 16.35 13.49
CA THR A 116 -13.41 15.45 13.55
C THR A 116 -12.13 16.12 13.11
N THR A 117 -11.00 15.49 13.36
CA THR A 117 -9.70 15.90 12.85
C THR A 117 -9.20 14.94 11.79
N VAL A 118 -8.43 15.42 10.82
CA VAL A 118 -7.72 14.62 9.84
C VAL A 118 -6.24 14.97 9.82
N CYS A 119 -5.41 13.95 9.84
CA CYS A 119 -3.98 14.07 9.66
C CYS A 119 -3.57 13.41 8.35
N ASN A 120 -2.87 14.17 7.50
CA ASN A 120 -2.29 13.64 6.28
C ASN A 120 -0.79 13.49 6.44
N ARG A 121 -0.27 12.27 6.29
CA ARG A 121 1.14 11.98 6.48
C ARG A 121 1.66 10.99 5.45
N SER A 122 2.90 11.12 5.05
CA SER A 122 3.52 10.20 4.09
C SER A 122 4.22 9.07 4.81
N ILE A 123 4.20 7.87 4.22
CA ILE A 123 5.06 6.75 4.56
C ILE A 123 6.05 6.57 3.40
N ALA A 124 7.34 6.47 3.73
CA ALA A 124 8.40 6.20 2.79
C ALA A 124 8.85 4.74 2.88
N TRP A 125 9.02 4.08 1.75
CA TRP A 125 9.68 2.78 1.68
C TRP A 125 10.65 2.75 0.52
N GLN A 126 11.63 1.86 0.61
CA GLN A 126 12.58 1.62 -0.47
C GLN A 126 12.20 0.37 -1.24
N GLN A 127 12.24 0.46 -2.56
CA GLN A 127 12.10 -0.65 -3.48
C GLN A 127 12.98 -0.36 -4.70
N ASP A 128 13.76 -1.36 -5.16
CA ASP A 128 14.62 -1.25 -6.35
C ASP A 128 15.60 -0.05 -6.31
N ASN A 129 16.14 0.27 -5.12
CA ASN A 129 16.97 1.44 -4.82
C ASN A 129 16.28 2.80 -4.98
N GLU A 130 14.97 2.83 -5.14
CA GLU A 130 14.16 4.05 -5.19
C GLU A 130 13.37 4.22 -3.91
N THR A 131 13.20 5.49 -3.48
CA THR A 131 12.31 5.83 -2.37
C THR A 131 10.94 6.18 -2.91
N HIS A 132 9.97 5.38 -2.55
CA HIS A 132 8.56 5.62 -2.87
C HIS A 132 7.85 6.24 -1.68
N TRP A 133 6.87 7.10 -1.97
CA TRP A 133 6.07 7.80 -0.98
C TRP A 133 4.60 7.45 -1.13
N PHE A 134 3.96 7.27 -0.02
CA PHE A 134 2.56 6.90 0.08
C PHE A 134 1.86 7.87 1.04
N LYS A 135 0.93 8.68 0.52
CA LYS A 135 0.21 9.65 1.35
C LYS A 135 -0.94 8.97 2.07
N LEU A 136 -0.91 8.99 3.38
CA LEU A 136 -1.87 8.37 4.27
C LEU A 136 -2.73 9.43 4.94
N SER A 137 -4.04 9.19 5.04
CA SER A 137 -4.98 10.00 5.83
C SER A 137 -5.45 9.21 7.04
N ALA A 138 -5.38 9.79 8.22
CA ALA A 138 -5.92 9.25 9.45
C ALA A 138 -6.95 10.21 10.03
N TRP A 139 -7.99 9.69 10.68
CA TRP A 139 -9.13 10.45 11.16
C TRP A 139 -9.34 10.27 12.67
N GLY A 140 -9.89 11.29 13.33
CA GLY A 140 -10.27 11.26 14.74
C GLY A 140 -9.08 11.02 15.67
N GLU A 141 -9.20 10.07 16.59
CA GLU A 141 -8.12 9.76 17.55
C GLU A 141 -6.83 9.31 16.88
N LEU A 142 -6.95 8.53 15.79
CA LEU A 142 -5.79 8.08 15.03
C LEU A 142 -5.06 9.24 14.34
N SER A 143 -5.75 10.33 14.00
CA SER A 143 -5.14 11.55 13.47
C SER A 143 -4.19 12.17 14.48
N LYS A 144 -4.59 12.31 15.74
CA LYS A 144 -3.76 12.84 16.82
C LYS A 144 -2.52 11.98 17.06
N GLU A 145 -2.74 10.67 17.18
CA GLU A 145 -1.65 9.71 17.35
C GLU A 145 -0.63 9.82 16.22
N LEU A 146 -1.09 9.84 14.96
CA LEU A 146 -0.22 9.90 13.80
C LEU A 146 0.52 11.24 13.70
N SER A 147 -0.10 12.36 14.11
CA SER A 147 0.51 13.70 14.07
C SER A 147 1.67 13.87 15.04
N GLU A 148 1.62 13.19 16.19
CA GLU A 148 2.61 13.30 17.26
C GLU A 148 3.87 12.45 17.01
N LEU A 149 3.78 11.41 16.19
CA LEU A 149 4.89 10.50 15.95
C LEU A 149 6.09 11.21 15.30
N PRO A 150 7.33 10.93 15.72
CA PRO A 150 8.53 11.50 15.11
C PRO A 150 8.72 11.09 13.65
N ASN A 151 9.42 11.92 12.87
CA ASN A 151 9.83 11.57 11.50
C ASN A 151 10.69 10.31 11.48
N GLY A 152 10.49 9.49 10.46
CA GLY A 152 11.20 8.23 10.27
C GLY A 152 10.81 7.14 11.27
N THR A 153 9.75 7.32 12.05
CA THR A 153 9.21 6.24 12.91
C THR A 153 8.82 5.06 12.04
N PRO A 154 9.36 3.86 12.28
CA PRO A 154 8.96 2.66 11.57
C PRO A 154 7.48 2.37 11.84
N THR A 155 6.70 2.26 10.77
CA THR A 155 5.25 2.24 10.87
C THR A 155 4.68 1.18 9.94
N VAL A 156 3.61 0.52 10.39
CA VAL A 156 2.72 -0.31 9.59
C VAL A 156 1.34 0.33 9.64
N ALA A 157 0.82 0.73 8.49
CA ALA A 157 -0.54 1.22 8.36
C ALA A 157 -1.41 0.18 7.68
N VAL A 158 -2.60 -0.04 8.21
CA VAL A 158 -3.64 -0.90 7.63
C VAL A 158 -4.87 -0.04 7.39
N GLY A 159 -5.49 -0.19 6.24
CA GLY A 159 -6.63 0.64 5.88
C GLY A 159 -7.23 0.30 4.52
N ARG A 160 -7.89 1.27 3.92
CA ARG A 160 -8.60 1.13 2.64
C ARG A 160 -8.19 2.22 1.65
N VAL A 161 -8.28 1.91 0.35
CA VAL A 161 -8.11 2.86 -0.74
C VAL A 161 -9.47 3.26 -1.30
N THR A 162 -9.64 4.56 -1.53
CA THR A 162 -10.84 5.10 -2.19
C THR A 162 -10.42 6.04 -3.31
N CYS A 163 -11.32 6.27 -4.26
CA CYS A 163 -11.12 7.25 -5.31
C CYS A 163 -12.04 8.45 -5.07
N SER A 164 -11.52 9.64 -5.33
CA SER A 164 -12.30 10.87 -5.43
C SER A 164 -11.99 11.59 -6.73
N GLU A 165 -12.94 12.33 -7.28
CA GLU A 165 -12.75 13.17 -8.45
C GLU A 165 -12.84 14.64 -8.05
N LYS A 166 -11.91 15.42 -8.57
CA LYS A 166 -11.90 16.87 -8.41
C LYS A 166 -11.28 17.48 -9.67
N ASP A 167 -11.97 18.46 -10.27
CA ASP A 167 -11.51 19.18 -11.47
C ASP A 167 -11.12 18.21 -12.60
N ASP A 168 -11.99 17.24 -12.90
CA ASP A 168 -11.81 16.16 -13.88
C ASP A 168 -10.58 15.25 -13.66
N LYS A 169 -9.99 15.31 -12.47
CA LYS A 169 -8.87 14.45 -12.08
C LYS A 169 -9.29 13.47 -11.00
N SER A 170 -8.87 12.22 -11.18
CA SER A 170 -9.06 11.18 -10.17
C SER A 170 -7.90 11.17 -9.18
N TYR A 171 -8.21 11.04 -7.90
CA TYR A 171 -7.24 10.99 -6.81
C TYR A 171 -7.46 9.74 -5.97
N LEU A 172 -6.40 9.00 -5.72
CA LEU A 172 -6.42 7.88 -4.79
C LEU A 172 -6.21 8.39 -3.36
N ASN A 173 -7.12 8.03 -2.47
CA ASN A 173 -7.06 8.37 -1.06
C ASN A 173 -6.84 7.09 -0.25
N TYR A 174 -5.80 7.07 0.55
CA TYR A 174 -5.43 5.94 1.39
C TYR A 174 -5.75 6.29 2.84
N THR A 175 -6.83 5.72 3.36
CA THR A 175 -7.30 5.98 4.71
C THR A 175 -6.82 4.89 5.64
N ALA A 176 -6.06 5.26 6.67
CA ALA A 176 -5.67 4.33 7.73
C ALA A 176 -6.86 4.07 8.66
N ASP A 177 -7.13 2.81 8.91
CA ASP A 177 -8.05 2.35 9.95
C ASP A 177 -7.27 1.93 11.19
N LYS A 178 -5.98 1.57 11.04
CA LYS A 178 -5.06 1.25 12.13
C LYS A 178 -3.62 1.59 11.76
N VAL A 179 -2.87 2.05 12.74
CA VAL A 179 -1.44 2.30 12.64
C VAL A 179 -0.73 1.56 13.78
N LEU A 180 0.30 0.82 13.44
CA LEU A 180 1.23 0.20 14.38
C LEU A 180 2.60 0.81 14.16
N TYR A 181 3.32 1.12 15.23
CA TYR A 181 4.64 1.72 15.14
C TYR A 181 5.57 1.18 16.22
N LEU A 182 6.85 1.18 15.90
CA LEU A 182 7.90 0.87 16.86
C LEU A 182 8.40 2.19 17.47
N PRO A 183 8.26 2.39 18.79
CA PRO A 183 8.83 3.56 19.43
C PRO A 183 10.35 3.53 19.21
N ARG A 184 10.90 4.65 18.70
CA ARG A 184 12.35 4.81 18.64
C ARG A 184 12.88 4.82 20.07
N THR A 185 13.54 3.76 20.48
CA THR A 185 14.46 3.84 21.63
C THR A 185 15.46 4.96 21.32
N LYS A 186 15.46 6.03 22.12
CA LYS A 186 16.50 7.05 22.05
C LYS A 186 17.83 6.33 22.26
N VAL A 187 18.52 6.01 21.18
CA VAL A 187 19.92 5.63 21.26
C VAL A 187 20.64 6.90 21.72
N THR A 188 20.88 6.99 23.01
CA THR A 188 21.78 8.02 23.53
C THR A 188 23.10 7.80 22.81
N PRO A 189 23.61 8.78 22.03
CA PRO A 189 24.90 8.61 21.38
C PRO A 189 25.89 8.33 22.50
N LYS A 190 26.48 7.14 22.51
CA LYS A 190 27.64 6.86 23.37
C LYS A 190 28.68 7.95 23.03
N LYS A 191 28.94 8.85 24.00
CA LYS A 191 30.00 9.81 23.91
C LYS A 191 31.22 9.01 23.47
N ALA A 192 31.79 9.36 22.33
CA ALA A 192 33.00 8.72 21.85
C ALA A 192 34.04 8.91 22.95
N ALA A 193 34.34 7.85 23.67
CA ALA A 193 35.52 7.79 24.50
C ALA A 193 36.67 7.68 23.50
N ASP A 194 37.59 8.59 23.62
CA ASP A 194 38.90 8.53 22.95
C ASP A 194 39.40 7.10 23.01
N THR A 195 39.53 6.49 21.86
CA THR A 195 40.09 5.14 21.75
C THR A 195 41.14 5.15 20.68
N GLU A 196 42.34 4.97 21.20
CA GLU A 196 43.53 4.62 20.46
C GLU A 196 43.32 3.55 19.41
N LYS A 197 44.16 3.59 18.40
CA LYS A 197 44.31 2.66 17.29
C LYS A 197 44.20 1.19 17.74
N GLY A 198 43.24 0.48 17.18
CA GLY A 198 43.09 -0.98 17.34
C GLY A 198 42.26 -1.59 16.23
N THR A 199 42.97 -2.25 15.35
CA THR A 199 42.69 -3.24 14.33
C THR A 199 41.25 -3.82 14.29
N VAL A 200 40.67 -3.75 13.10
CA VAL A 200 39.61 -4.52 12.44
C VAL A 200 39.15 -5.81 13.13
N ALA A 201 37.85 -5.89 13.43
CA ALA A 201 37.13 -7.15 13.47
C ALA A 201 35.75 -6.94 12.83
N ALA A 202 35.52 -7.63 11.73
CA ALA A 202 34.23 -7.72 11.07
C ALA A 202 33.25 -8.44 12.01
N SER A 203 32.13 -7.83 12.30
CA SER A 203 31.06 -8.42 13.10
C SER A 203 29.84 -8.70 12.28
N ALA A 204 29.51 -9.96 12.25
CA ALA A 204 28.41 -10.71 11.70
C ALA A 204 27.07 -9.97 11.59
N VAL A 205 26.55 -9.95 10.38
CA VAL A 205 25.12 -9.77 10.09
C VAL A 205 24.43 -11.09 10.46
N ALA A 206 23.58 -11.05 11.46
CA ALA A 206 22.70 -12.16 11.76
C ALA A 206 21.63 -12.24 10.66
N SER A 207 21.74 -13.23 9.80
CA SER A 207 20.70 -13.65 8.87
C SER A 207 19.58 -14.30 9.65
N LEU A 208 18.39 -13.71 9.60
CA LEU A 208 17.16 -14.37 10.02
C LEU A 208 16.71 -15.25 8.84
N ASP A 209 17.02 -16.54 8.93
CA ASP A 209 16.45 -17.55 8.05
C ASP A 209 14.99 -17.79 8.44
N PHE A 210 14.08 -17.34 7.59
CA PHE A 210 12.70 -17.80 7.60
C PHE A 210 12.59 -19.03 6.69
N ASN A 211 12.61 -20.22 7.28
CA ASN A 211 12.12 -21.43 6.64
C ASN A 211 10.60 -21.47 6.75
N LEU A 212 9.92 -21.40 5.62
CA LEU A 212 8.55 -21.86 5.38
C LEU A 212 8.56 -22.83 4.22
#